data_042cf670a3b11c85a12471e6be1ea7d2
#
_entry.id   042cf670a3b11c85a12471e6be1ea7d2
#
_cell.length_a   1.000
_cell.length_b   1.000
_cell.length_c   1.000
_cell.angle_alpha   90.00
_cell.angle_beta   90.00
_cell.angle_gamma   90.00
#
_symmetry.space_group_name_H-M   'P 1'
#
loop_
_entity.id
_entity.type
_entity.pdbx_description
1 polymer ?
#
loop_
_entity_poly.entity_id
_entity_poly.type
_entity_poly.pdbx_seq_one_letter_code
_entity_poly.pdbx_strand_id
1 'polypeptide(L)'
;MQFLLLTVGLALLCGLQAQEESHEEPQENLEELSGIWYTAALASNNSALIEPGGHFRVFVNSLSAKDGNLNGEMLIPQEDGCEKVSLTVYKTETDNKFELEFWGQGDFYLKEAQPKQYLILYIVNHYNGETSLVANLLVRDPSTQQDFLQTFESACEDLGLRQDQIVVLNSGDRCDSFRD
;
A
#
# COMPACT_ATOMS: atom_id res chain seq x y z
N MET A 1 82.93 9.61 14.80
CA MET A 1 82.30 9.06 13.65
C MET A 1 80.95 8.56 14.13
N GLN A 2 79.90 9.34 13.86
CA GLN A 2 78.53 9.02 14.24
C GLN A 2 77.78 8.60 13.01
N PHE A 3 77.28 7.41 13.00
CA PHE A 3 76.35 6.95 11.96
C PHE A 3 74.92 7.28 12.40
N LEU A 4 74.34 8.21 11.69
CA LEU A 4 72.91 8.51 11.81
C LEU A 4 72.12 7.47 11.02
N LEU A 5 71.41 6.59 11.72
CA LEU A 5 70.43 5.69 11.13
C LEU A 5 69.07 6.44 11.03
N LEU A 6 68.73 6.87 9.82
CA LEU A 6 67.39 7.37 9.48
C LEU A 6 66.49 6.16 9.27
N THR A 7 65.70 5.84 10.26
CA THR A 7 64.55 4.94 10.07
C THR A 7 63.38 5.72 9.48
N VAL A 8 63.14 5.52 8.19
CA VAL A 8 61.95 5.99 7.52
C VAL A 8 60.81 5.09 7.95
N GLY A 9 59.98 5.59 8.86
CA GLY A 9 58.74 4.96 9.22
C GLY A 9 57.74 5.11 8.08
N LEU A 10 57.48 4.01 7.37
CA LEU A 10 56.40 3.94 6.40
C LEU A 10 55.10 3.82 7.16
N ALA A 11 54.41 4.92 7.35
CA ALA A 11 53.05 4.92 7.87
C ALA A 11 52.12 4.40 6.76
N LEU A 12 51.76 3.12 6.87
CA LEU A 12 50.60 2.56 6.14
C LEU A 12 49.36 3.19 6.68
N LEU A 13 48.89 4.23 6.00
CA LEU A 13 47.51 4.71 6.12
C LEU A 13 46.63 3.64 5.49
N CYS A 14 46.18 2.69 6.30
CA CYS A 14 44.99 1.92 5.97
C CYS A 14 43.81 2.90 5.97
N GLY A 15 43.49 3.43 4.80
CA GLY A 15 42.21 4.07 4.57
C GLY A 15 41.11 3.03 4.74
N LEU A 16 40.48 3.05 5.90
CA LEU A 16 39.15 2.46 6.07
C LEU A 16 38.21 3.26 5.18
N GLN A 17 38.04 2.80 3.95
CA GLN A 17 36.85 3.14 3.19
C GLN A 17 35.71 2.46 3.92
N ALA A 18 35.01 3.23 4.74
CA ALA A 18 33.67 2.87 5.12
C ALA A 18 32.87 2.81 3.80
N GLN A 19 32.64 1.61 3.31
CA GLN A 19 31.52 1.40 2.38
C GLN A 19 30.28 1.74 3.18
N GLU A 20 29.70 2.89 2.91
CA GLU A 20 28.29 3.11 3.17
C GLU A 20 27.58 2.06 2.32
N GLU A 21 27.27 0.92 2.93
CA GLU A 21 26.21 0.08 2.45
C GLU A 21 24.95 0.97 2.59
N SER A 22 24.58 1.61 1.50
CA SER A 22 23.23 2.07 1.34
C SER A 22 22.36 0.82 1.50
N HIS A 23 21.72 0.67 2.65
CA HIS A 23 20.54 -0.17 2.77
C HIS A 23 19.50 0.45 1.84
N GLU A 24 19.57 0.12 0.56
CA GLU A 24 18.42 0.13 -0.29
C GLU A 24 17.48 -0.90 0.34
N GLU A 25 16.50 -0.43 1.13
CA GLU A 25 15.34 -1.25 1.42
C GLU A 25 14.86 -1.75 0.06
N PRO A 26 14.63 -3.07 -0.09
CA PRO A 26 14.22 -3.61 -1.37
C PRO A 26 12.95 -2.87 -1.78
N GLN A 27 13.04 -2.07 -2.83
CA GLN A 27 11.90 -1.47 -3.49
C GLN A 27 10.96 -2.61 -3.81
N GLU A 28 9.80 -2.63 -3.17
CA GLU A 28 8.80 -3.67 -3.42
C GLU A 28 8.56 -3.71 -4.91
N ASN A 29 8.83 -4.86 -5.51
CA ASN A 29 8.59 -5.05 -6.93
C ASN A 29 7.08 -5.03 -7.16
N LEU A 30 6.56 -3.94 -7.72
CA LEU A 30 5.12 -3.77 -7.97
C LEU A 30 4.53 -4.90 -8.82
N GLU A 31 5.34 -5.54 -9.66
CA GLU A 31 4.89 -6.67 -10.48
C GLU A 31 4.47 -7.87 -9.62
N GLU A 32 5.05 -8.04 -8.43
CA GLU A 32 4.64 -9.10 -7.49
C GLU A 32 3.23 -8.88 -6.92
N LEU A 33 2.73 -7.64 -6.96
CA LEU A 33 1.36 -7.31 -6.56
C LEU A 33 0.32 -7.65 -7.64
N SER A 34 0.75 -7.99 -8.85
CA SER A 34 -0.16 -8.33 -9.95
C SER A 34 -0.95 -9.60 -9.65
N GLY A 35 -2.16 -9.67 -10.17
CA GLY A 35 -3.07 -10.80 -10.03
C GLY A 35 -4.32 -10.47 -9.22
N ILE A 36 -5.00 -11.51 -8.79
CA ILE A 36 -6.28 -11.42 -8.08
C ILE A 36 -6.07 -11.04 -6.63
N TRP A 37 -6.91 -10.14 -6.15
CA TRP A 37 -7.01 -9.69 -4.77
C TRP A 37 -8.46 -9.60 -4.30
N TYR A 38 -8.67 -9.66 -2.99
CA TYR A 38 -9.96 -9.49 -2.34
C TYR A 38 -9.85 -8.41 -1.27
N THR A 39 -10.75 -7.46 -1.28
CA THR A 39 -10.83 -6.47 -0.20
C THR A 39 -11.46 -7.12 1.03
N ALA A 40 -10.66 -7.33 2.06
CA ALA A 40 -11.10 -7.99 3.29
C ALA A 40 -11.64 -7.03 4.34
N ALA A 41 -11.09 -5.82 4.41
CA ALA A 41 -11.52 -4.78 5.34
C ALA A 41 -11.22 -3.39 4.80
N LEU A 42 -12.02 -2.44 5.26
CA LEU A 42 -11.89 -1.01 5.01
C LEU A 42 -11.84 -0.27 6.35
N ALA A 43 -11.15 0.85 6.39
CA ALA A 43 -11.20 1.76 7.54
C ALA A 43 -11.14 3.22 7.08
N SER A 44 -11.83 4.11 7.77
CA SER A 44 -11.80 5.53 7.45
C SER A 44 -12.12 6.39 8.68
N ASN A 45 -11.50 7.58 8.75
CA ASN A 45 -11.89 8.64 9.68
C ASN A 45 -13.15 9.40 9.23
N ASN A 46 -13.67 9.08 8.04
CA ASN A 46 -14.96 9.53 7.53
C ASN A 46 -15.80 8.29 7.14
N SER A 47 -16.64 7.84 8.05
CA SER A 47 -17.41 6.60 7.89
C SER A 47 -18.32 6.61 6.65
N ALA A 48 -18.83 7.76 6.26
CA ALA A 48 -19.72 7.90 5.10
C ALA A 48 -19.04 7.43 3.80
N LEU A 49 -17.71 7.48 3.72
CA LEU A 49 -16.97 7.05 2.53
C LEU A 49 -16.95 5.53 2.34
N ILE A 50 -17.05 4.77 3.42
CA ILE A 50 -16.93 3.30 3.40
C ILE A 50 -18.21 2.56 3.82
N GLU A 51 -19.25 3.29 4.15
CA GLU A 51 -20.61 2.73 4.35
C GLU A 51 -21.24 2.32 3.01
N PRO A 52 -22.27 1.49 2.99
CA PRO A 52 -23.03 1.17 1.78
C PRO A 52 -23.44 2.45 1.02
N GLY A 53 -23.04 2.54 -0.26
CA GLY A 53 -23.23 3.73 -1.09
C GLY A 53 -22.10 4.77 -0.98
N GLY A 54 -21.13 4.60 -0.09
CA GLY A 54 -19.97 5.48 0.03
C GLY A 54 -19.03 5.37 -1.17
N HIS A 55 -18.38 6.48 -1.52
CA HIS A 55 -17.53 6.55 -2.72
C HIS A 55 -16.27 5.70 -2.66
N PHE A 56 -15.80 5.34 -1.46
CA PHE A 56 -14.66 4.45 -1.24
C PHE A 56 -15.07 3.04 -0.79
N ARG A 57 -16.35 2.72 -0.80
CA ARG A 57 -16.82 1.34 -0.67
C ARG A 57 -16.75 0.66 -2.03
N VAL A 58 -15.54 0.48 -2.50
CA VAL A 58 -15.18 -0.18 -3.76
C VAL A 58 -14.20 -1.30 -3.47
N PHE A 59 -14.22 -2.34 -4.31
CA PHE A 59 -13.52 -3.58 -4.01
C PHE A 59 -12.54 -3.92 -5.12
N VAL A 60 -11.34 -4.34 -4.74
CA VAL A 60 -10.33 -4.74 -5.70
C VAL A 60 -10.67 -6.13 -6.26
N ASN A 61 -10.70 -6.25 -7.58
CA ASN A 61 -10.76 -7.51 -8.28
C ASN A 61 -9.36 -8.02 -8.64
N SER A 62 -8.56 -7.17 -9.26
CA SER A 62 -7.18 -7.49 -9.64
C SER A 62 -6.31 -6.25 -9.68
N LEU A 63 -5.01 -6.46 -9.56
CA LEU A 63 -3.98 -5.45 -9.76
C LEU A 63 -3.05 -5.86 -10.88
N SER A 64 -2.50 -4.89 -11.58
CA SER A 64 -1.42 -5.06 -12.56
C SER A 64 -0.46 -3.88 -12.51
N ALA A 65 0.83 -4.15 -12.61
CA ALA A 65 1.86 -3.12 -12.65
C ALA A 65 2.31 -2.90 -14.09
N LYS A 66 2.48 -1.63 -14.47
CA LYS A 66 3.03 -1.25 -15.77
C LYS A 66 3.77 0.08 -15.66
N ASP A 67 5.04 0.09 -16.09
CA ASP A 67 5.87 1.31 -16.12
C ASP A 67 5.99 2.03 -14.77
N GLY A 68 5.97 1.26 -13.65
CA GLY A 68 6.00 1.78 -12.29
C GLY A 68 4.66 2.31 -11.77
N ASN A 69 3.61 2.27 -12.58
CA ASN A 69 2.24 2.57 -12.17
C ASN A 69 1.50 1.30 -11.76
N LEU A 70 0.48 1.44 -10.95
CA LEU A 70 -0.38 0.35 -10.53
C LEU A 70 -1.79 0.56 -11.07
N ASN A 71 -2.28 -0.40 -11.84
CA ASN A 71 -3.65 -0.41 -12.35
C ASN A 71 -4.48 -1.39 -11.53
N GLY A 72 -5.64 -0.95 -11.07
CA GLY A 72 -6.62 -1.77 -10.38
C GLY A 72 -7.87 -1.97 -11.22
N GLU A 73 -8.32 -3.20 -11.37
CA GLU A 73 -9.69 -3.49 -11.76
C GLU A 73 -10.54 -3.55 -10.50
N MET A 74 -11.52 -2.68 -10.41
CA MET A 74 -12.35 -2.46 -9.23
C MET A 74 -13.76 -2.95 -9.48
N LEU A 75 -14.40 -3.48 -8.45
CA LEU A 75 -15.84 -3.77 -8.42
C LEU A 75 -16.53 -2.68 -7.60
N ILE A 76 -17.46 -1.99 -8.24
CA ILE A 76 -18.22 -0.89 -7.64
C ILE A 76 -19.68 -1.30 -7.53
N PRO A 77 -20.27 -1.35 -6.31
CA PRO A 77 -21.68 -1.64 -6.13
C PRO A 77 -22.57 -0.61 -6.84
N GLN A 78 -23.61 -1.10 -7.52
CA GLN A 78 -24.67 -0.34 -8.17
C GLN A 78 -26.02 -0.86 -7.68
N GLU A 79 -27.13 -0.18 -8.04
CA GLU A 79 -28.48 -0.61 -7.62
C GLU A 79 -28.81 -2.05 -8.06
N ASP A 80 -28.39 -2.44 -9.26
CA ASP A 80 -28.72 -3.74 -9.87
C ASP A 80 -27.50 -4.68 -9.96
N GLY A 81 -26.48 -4.50 -9.13
CA GLY A 81 -25.32 -5.37 -9.14
C GLY A 81 -24.00 -4.63 -8.89
N CYS A 82 -22.96 -5.03 -9.60
CA CYS A 82 -21.64 -4.42 -9.47
C CYS A 82 -21.04 -4.14 -10.85
N GLU A 83 -20.41 -2.99 -11.00
CA GLU A 83 -19.71 -2.58 -12.21
C GLU A 83 -18.20 -2.79 -12.07
N LYS A 84 -17.56 -3.25 -13.14
CA LYS A 84 -16.10 -3.31 -13.22
C LYS A 84 -15.56 -2.00 -13.78
N VAL A 85 -14.64 -1.37 -13.06
CA VAL A 85 -14.02 -0.11 -13.43
C VAL A 85 -12.49 -0.23 -13.29
N SER A 86 -11.75 0.30 -14.25
CA SER A 86 -10.30 0.37 -14.20
C SER A 86 -9.84 1.70 -13.60
N LEU A 87 -8.98 1.65 -12.61
CA LEU A 87 -8.33 2.81 -11.99
C LEU A 87 -6.83 2.64 -12.03
N THR A 88 -6.12 3.72 -12.35
CA THR A 88 -4.66 3.74 -12.33
C THR A 88 -4.17 4.70 -11.27
N VAL A 89 -3.22 4.25 -10.44
CA VAL A 89 -2.46 5.12 -9.56
C VAL A 89 -1.07 5.32 -10.16
N TYR A 90 -0.64 6.57 -10.22
CA TYR A 90 0.55 6.99 -10.93
C TYR A 90 1.71 7.21 -9.97
N LYS A 91 2.87 6.61 -10.30
CA LYS A 91 4.07 6.78 -9.49
C LYS A 91 4.46 8.25 -9.35
N THR A 92 5.02 8.56 -8.18
CA THR A 92 5.63 9.86 -7.87
C THR A 92 7.15 9.70 -7.68
N GLU A 93 7.83 10.79 -7.39
CA GLU A 93 9.26 10.77 -7.02
C GLU A 93 9.50 10.18 -5.62
N THR A 94 8.43 10.02 -4.82
CA THR A 94 8.50 9.43 -3.49
C THR A 94 8.17 7.94 -3.58
N ASP A 95 9.04 7.09 -3.05
CA ASP A 95 8.83 5.64 -3.00
C ASP A 95 7.53 5.30 -2.27
N ASN A 96 6.82 4.29 -2.76
CA ASN A 96 5.54 3.81 -2.23
C ASN A 96 4.41 4.85 -2.17
N LYS A 97 4.60 6.01 -2.80
CA LYS A 97 3.58 7.05 -2.95
C LYS A 97 3.17 7.22 -4.40
N PHE A 98 1.86 7.21 -4.64
CA PHE A 98 1.24 7.35 -5.96
C PHE A 98 0.19 8.45 -5.92
N GLU A 99 -0.17 8.98 -7.06
CA GLU A 99 -1.29 9.90 -7.24
C GLU A 99 -2.50 9.16 -7.79
N LEU A 100 -3.67 9.49 -7.26
CA LEU A 100 -4.96 8.92 -7.63
C LEU A 100 -5.97 10.04 -7.86
N GLU A 101 -6.63 10.02 -9.02
CA GLU A 101 -7.84 10.78 -9.28
C GLU A 101 -9.05 9.83 -9.29
N PHE A 102 -9.89 9.94 -8.27
CA PHE A 102 -11.10 9.14 -8.17
C PHE A 102 -12.25 9.99 -7.63
N TRP A 103 -12.42 10.11 -6.33
CA TRP A 103 -13.34 11.04 -5.68
C TRP A 103 -12.53 12.21 -5.13
N GLY A 104 -12.18 13.17 -6.00
CA GLY A 104 -11.20 14.21 -5.72
C GLY A 104 -9.76 13.81 -6.00
N GLN A 105 -8.82 14.48 -5.37
CA GLN A 105 -7.39 14.20 -5.47
C GLN A 105 -6.95 13.32 -4.30
N GLY A 106 -6.27 12.24 -4.60
CA GLY A 106 -5.77 11.31 -3.61
C GLY A 106 -4.27 11.09 -3.69
N ASP A 107 -3.65 11.00 -2.53
CA ASP A 107 -2.33 10.42 -2.36
C ASP A 107 -2.52 8.96 -1.92
N PHE A 108 -2.04 8.04 -2.74
CA PHE A 108 -2.13 6.60 -2.51
C PHE A 108 -0.79 6.09 -1.99
N TYR A 109 -0.80 5.31 -0.92
CA TYR A 109 0.39 4.75 -0.29
C TYR A 109 0.29 3.24 -0.13
N LEU A 110 1.39 2.55 -0.47
CA LEU A 110 1.61 1.17 -0.05
C LEU A 110 2.23 1.19 1.35
N LYS A 111 1.52 0.68 2.34
CA LYS A 111 1.97 0.70 3.74
C LYS A 111 2.72 -0.57 4.12
N GLU A 112 2.17 -1.71 3.75
CA GLU A 112 2.72 -3.01 4.09
C GLU A 112 2.31 -4.04 3.04
N ALA A 113 3.22 -4.85 2.56
CA ALA A 113 2.94 -5.88 1.59
C ALA A 113 3.65 -7.20 1.89
N GLN A 114 2.89 -8.27 1.79
CA GLN A 114 3.35 -9.63 1.63
C GLN A 114 2.70 -10.15 0.35
N PRO A 115 3.35 -10.00 -0.82
CA PRO A 115 2.69 -10.10 -2.13
C PRO A 115 1.91 -11.39 -2.39
N LYS A 116 2.25 -12.48 -1.69
CA LYS A 116 1.56 -13.77 -1.79
C LYS A 116 0.41 -13.95 -0.81
N GLN A 117 0.24 -13.03 0.13
CA GLN A 117 -0.69 -13.16 1.23
C GLN A 117 -1.61 -11.97 1.39
N TYR A 118 -1.07 -10.79 1.66
CA TYR A 118 -1.86 -9.59 1.93
C TYR A 118 -1.14 -8.31 1.50
N LEU A 119 -1.92 -7.25 1.38
CA LEU A 119 -1.48 -5.89 1.08
C LEU A 119 -2.30 -4.91 1.92
N ILE A 120 -1.61 -3.99 2.58
CA ILE A 120 -2.25 -2.86 3.25
C ILE A 120 -1.85 -1.60 2.51
N LEU A 121 -2.84 -0.87 2.06
CA LEU A 121 -2.69 0.42 1.41
C LEU A 121 -3.58 1.46 2.09
N TYR A 122 -3.28 2.73 1.90
CA TYR A 122 -4.17 3.80 2.31
C TYR A 122 -4.14 4.97 1.35
N ILE A 123 -5.22 5.74 1.38
CA ILE A 123 -5.42 6.90 0.54
C ILE A 123 -5.69 8.09 1.45
N VAL A 124 -4.96 9.18 1.23
CA VAL A 124 -5.30 10.49 1.79
C VAL A 124 -6.04 11.25 0.70
N ASN A 125 -7.34 11.40 0.87
CA ASN A 125 -8.23 11.96 -0.15
C ASN A 125 -8.59 13.41 0.18
N HIS A 126 -8.50 14.27 -0.82
CA HIS A 126 -8.86 15.68 -0.75
C HIS A 126 -10.04 15.93 -1.69
N TYR A 127 -11.16 16.26 -1.11
CA TYR A 127 -12.38 16.56 -1.83
C TYR A 127 -13.13 17.71 -1.19
N ASN A 128 -13.45 18.72 -1.98
CA ASN A 128 -14.25 19.87 -1.56
C ASN A 128 -13.75 20.58 -0.27
N GLY A 129 -12.42 20.68 -0.12
CA GLY A 129 -11.76 21.29 1.05
C GLY A 129 -11.64 20.39 2.27
N GLU A 130 -12.15 19.17 2.21
CA GLU A 130 -12.04 18.18 3.27
C GLU A 130 -10.95 17.16 2.96
N THR A 131 -10.25 16.71 3.99
CA THR A 131 -9.25 15.64 3.92
C THR A 131 -9.73 14.43 4.70
N SER A 132 -9.76 13.28 4.05
CA SER A 132 -10.16 12.01 4.64
C SER A 132 -9.09 10.95 4.39
N LEU A 133 -8.94 10.01 5.33
CA LEU A 133 -8.06 8.86 5.20
C LEU A 133 -8.90 7.60 5.03
N VAL A 134 -8.56 6.78 4.03
CA VAL A 134 -9.18 5.49 3.78
C VAL A 134 -8.09 4.43 3.69
N ALA A 135 -8.17 3.43 4.55
CA ALA A 135 -7.26 2.29 4.53
C ALA A 135 -7.95 1.03 4.02
N ASN A 136 -7.19 0.16 3.38
CA ASN A 136 -7.67 -1.09 2.80
C ASN A 136 -6.75 -2.24 3.18
N LEU A 137 -7.36 -3.36 3.57
CA LEU A 137 -6.71 -4.65 3.65
C LEU A 137 -7.14 -5.49 2.45
N LEU A 138 -6.17 -5.87 1.63
CA LEU A 138 -6.36 -6.83 0.54
C LEU A 138 -5.74 -8.15 0.92
N VAL A 139 -6.38 -9.26 0.55
CA VAL A 139 -5.88 -10.62 0.74
C VAL A 139 -5.92 -11.39 -0.56
N ARG A 140 -4.99 -12.34 -0.73
CA ARG A 140 -4.98 -13.24 -1.89
C ARG A 140 -6.06 -14.30 -1.81
N ASP A 141 -6.31 -14.80 -0.62
CA ASP A 141 -7.30 -15.84 -0.32
C ASP A 141 -8.26 -15.32 0.76
N PRO A 142 -9.55 -15.12 0.43
CA PRO A 142 -10.52 -14.60 1.39
C PRO A 142 -10.73 -15.52 2.60
N SER A 143 -10.42 -16.81 2.51
CA SER A 143 -10.48 -17.72 3.66
C SER A 143 -9.44 -17.41 4.75
N THR A 144 -8.39 -16.67 4.41
CA THR A 144 -7.30 -16.27 5.33
C THR A 144 -7.48 -14.87 5.92
N GLN A 145 -8.55 -14.16 5.59
CA GLN A 145 -8.69 -12.74 5.99
C GLN A 145 -8.62 -12.53 7.50
N GLN A 146 -9.11 -13.47 8.31
CA GLN A 146 -9.05 -13.38 9.77
C GLN A 146 -7.60 -13.37 10.30
N ASP A 147 -6.67 -14.02 9.59
CA ASP A 147 -5.28 -14.11 9.98
C ASP A 147 -4.56 -12.75 9.92
N PHE A 148 -5.08 -11.82 9.12
CA PHE A 148 -4.46 -10.52 8.86
C PHE A 148 -5.20 -9.34 9.48
N LEU A 149 -6.35 -9.54 10.14
CA LEU A 149 -7.13 -8.46 10.73
C LEU A 149 -6.38 -7.74 11.85
N GLN A 150 -5.65 -8.46 12.70
CA GLN A 150 -4.86 -7.84 13.75
C GLN A 150 -3.71 -7.00 13.19
N THR A 151 -3.07 -7.46 12.12
CA THR A 151 -2.05 -6.69 11.40
C THR A 151 -2.65 -5.42 10.81
N PHE A 152 -3.85 -5.51 10.25
CA PHE A 152 -4.57 -4.36 9.73
C PHE A 152 -4.99 -3.37 10.83
N GLU A 153 -5.49 -3.86 11.95
CA GLU A 153 -5.81 -3.02 13.13
C GLU A 153 -4.59 -2.23 13.59
N SER A 154 -3.43 -2.88 13.71
CA SER A 154 -2.18 -2.22 14.09
C SER A 154 -1.74 -1.16 13.07
N ALA A 155 -1.88 -1.46 11.77
CA ALA A 155 -1.59 -0.49 10.71
C ALA A 155 -2.55 0.70 10.75
N CYS A 156 -3.82 0.48 11.04
CA CYS A 156 -4.82 1.55 11.20
C CYS A 156 -4.51 2.44 12.42
N GLU A 157 -4.10 1.83 13.53
CA GLU A 157 -3.69 2.56 14.73
C GLU A 157 -2.49 3.48 14.45
N ASP A 158 -1.49 3.00 13.73
CA ASP A 158 -0.34 3.81 13.26
C ASP A 158 -0.78 5.00 12.40
N LEU A 159 -1.88 4.86 11.66
CA LEU A 159 -2.45 5.91 10.82
C LEU A 159 -3.40 6.86 11.59
N GLY A 160 -3.61 6.63 12.88
CA GLY A 160 -4.52 7.41 13.72
C GLY A 160 -5.99 7.01 13.58
N LEU A 161 -6.29 5.84 12.99
CA LEU A 161 -7.62 5.28 12.91
C LEU A 161 -7.93 4.42 14.13
N ARG A 162 -9.19 4.45 14.61
CA ARG A 162 -9.66 3.65 15.72
C ARG A 162 -10.22 2.32 15.24
N GLN A 163 -10.25 1.34 16.10
CA GLN A 163 -10.83 0.03 15.82
C GLN A 163 -12.31 0.08 15.42
N ASP A 164 -13.09 1.01 15.99
CA ASP A 164 -14.50 1.23 15.65
C ASP A 164 -14.72 1.87 14.26
N GLN A 165 -13.65 2.29 13.60
CA GLN A 165 -13.65 2.82 12.23
C GLN A 165 -13.33 1.75 11.17
N ILE A 166 -13.10 0.51 11.58
CA ILE A 166 -12.80 -0.61 10.70
C ILE A 166 -14.09 -1.37 10.38
N VAL A 167 -14.29 -1.65 9.10
CA VAL A 167 -15.38 -2.48 8.58
C VAL A 167 -14.79 -3.73 7.96
N VAL A 168 -15.12 -4.89 8.50
CA VAL A 168 -14.73 -6.20 7.95
C VAL A 168 -15.80 -6.63 6.94
N LEU A 169 -15.35 -7.04 5.75
CA LEU A 169 -16.21 -7.42 4.64
C LEU A 169 -16.30 -8.93 4.49
N ASN A 170 -17.45 -9.41 4.05
CA ASN A 170 -17.66 -10.79 3.62
C ASN A 170 -17.91 -10.86 2.10
N SER A 171 -18.07 -12.07 1.56
CA SER A 171 -18.26 -12.28 0.12
C SER A 171 -19.50 -11.59 -0.44
N GLY A 172 -20.57 -11.46 0.34
CA GLY A 172 -21.80 -10.76 -0.06
C GLY A 172 -21.62 -9.25 -0.11
N ASP A 173 -20.72 -8.70 0.71
CA ASP A 173 -20.48 -7.26 0.78
C ASP A 173 -19.64 -6.75 -0.39
N ARG A 174 -18.72 -7.56 -0.92
CA ARG A 174 -17.64 -7.13 -1.83
C ARG A 174 -17.83 -7.53 -3.29
N CYS A 175 -19.03 -7.83 -3.71
CA CYS A 175 -19.33 -8.17 -5.11
C CYS A 175 -18.68 -9.48 -5.62
N ASP A 176 -18.37 -10.46 -4.78
CA ASP A 176 -17.64 -11.67 -5.22
C ASP A 176 -18.39 -12.45 -6.30
N SER A 177 -19.72 -12.41 -6.35
CA SER A 177 -20.52 -13.05 -7.40
C SER A 177 -20.39 -12.43 -8.80
N PHE A 178 -19.75 -11.26 -8.91
CA PHE A 178 -19.49 -10.55 -10.18
C PHE A 178 -18.05 -10.72 -10.69
N ARG A 179 -17.26 -11.55 -10.02
CA ARG A 179 -15.92 -11.93 -10.48
C ARG A 179 -16.02 -12.95 -11.61
N ASP A 180 -15.06 -12.91 -12.53
CA ASP A 180 -14.88 -13.90 -13.61
C ASP A 180 -14.23 -15.17 -13.07
#